data_954231fb7177f0a6c933ef73b7f9bba2
#
_entry.id   954231fb7177f0a6c933ef73b7f9bba2
#
_cell.length_a   1.000
_cell.length_b   1.000
_cell.length_c   1.000
_cell.angle_alpha   90.00
_cell.angle_beta   90.00
_cell.angle_gamma   90.00
#
_symmetry.space_group_name_H-M   'P 1'
#
loop_
_entity.id
_entity.type
_entity.pdbx_description
1 polymer ?
#
loop_
_entity_poly.entity_id
_entity_poly.type
_entity_poly.pdbx_seq_one_letter_code
_entity_poly.pdbx_strand_id
1 'polypeptide(L)'
;MNTHEGVYSHVRYDKVARKRLIEMPATFEFDNGVAVAITEAAIRDYAGMYLMKEKGGLVGKLSPKLGQEKIKVETDSFPHRTPWRVISVADRVGGLLETNILTSLNEPCRIEDTSWIKPCRTTFTWWNGNVVPDSTFSPGNNFDTNKYYIDFAARNGLDAHGIYGYAETPWYYDDNFNFGWAGPNADVTKPIPCLNMPRIVEYARSKGVGIHLWVHWRPLYDKLEEAFTLYEKWGVRGLMVDFMDRNDQEMIRIQEEILECAARHRLFIQFHGSSKPSGLVRTYPNEFTREGTLNYEVCKWDTLVNADHDIAIPFTRMLAGATDYHLGGFRALPRSEFKIQYVNPHVMSTRCHMLAMYVVLENHLTSLCDTPKAYEGQPGFEVLRTVPGTWDEIRVPLARMNEHVTVARRSGSDWWVGSLNNGAERNLKLELDFLSEGDYQATIYTDAEDVDRNPNHLDRQVRKVTRKDIIELNLAKDGGALLHIRRL
;
A
#
# COMPACT_ATOMS: atom_id res chain seq x y z
N MET A 1 0.44 -20.98 -5.00
CA MET A 1 0.47 -19.84 -4.10
C MET A 1 0.57 -18.60 -4.95
N ASN A 2 -0.24 -17.62 -4.72
CA ASN A 2 -0.38 -16.46 -5.61
C ASN A 2 -0.72 -15.21 -4.83
N THR A 3 0.22 -14.81 -3.96
CA THR A 3 0.19 -13.56 -3.21
C THR A 3 0.54 -12.37 -4.09
N HIS A 4 1.09 -12.60 -5.28
CA HIS A 4 1.73 -11.60 -6.13
C HIS A 4 2.93 -10.89 -5.46
N GLU A 5 3.43 -11.44 -4.37
CA GLU A 5 4.62 -10.96 -3.67
C GLU A 5 5.88 -11.46 -4.38
N GLY A 6 6.36 -10.68 -5.31
CA GLY A 6 7.52 -11.03 -6.11
C GLY A 6 8.33 -9.80 -6.52
N VAL A 7 9.54 -10.04 -7.02
CA VAL A 7 10.37 -9.00 -7.62
C VAL A 7 10.00 -8.77 -9.07
N TYR A 8 10.01 -7.53 -9.49
CA TYR A 8 9.74 -7.14 -10.87
C TYR A 8 11.03 -7.16 -11.68
N SER A 9 10.95 -7.64 -12.91
CA SER A 9 12.08 -7.71 -13.83
C SER A 9 11.81 -6.86 -15.06
N HIS A 10 12.68 -5.89 -15.34
CA HIS A 10 12.65 -5.12 -16.57
C HIS A 10 13.56 -5.81 -17.61
N VAL A 11 12.97 -6.49 -18.57
CA VAL A 11 13.68 -7.30 -19.56
C VAL A 11 13.08 -7.14 -20.96
N ARG A 12 13.91 -7.29 -21.99
CA ARG A 12 13.39 -7.35 -23.35
C ARG A 12 12.46 -8.54 -23.54
N TYR A 13 11.37 -8.35 -24.30
CA TYR A 13 10.36 -9.39 -24.53
C TYR A 13 10.94 -10.70 -25.10
N ASP A 14 11.96 -10.62 -26.00
CA ASP A 14 12.61 -11.80 -26.56
C ASP A 14 13.34 -12.65 -25.50
N LYS A 15 13.79 -12.04 -24.39
CA LYS A 15 14.47 -12.70 -23.27
C LYS A 15 13.51 -13.35 -22.27
N VAL A 16 12.22 -13.04 -22.31
CA VAL A 16 11.24 -13.72 -21.44
C VAL A 16 11.19 -15.21 -21.83
N ALA A 17 11.42 -16.09 -20.86
CA ALA A 17 11.40 -17.54 -21.09
C ALA A 17 10.00 -18.03 -21.50
N ARG A 18 9.94 -18.99 -22.44
CA ARG A 18 8.68 -19.65 -22.81
C ARG A 18 8.14 -20.48 -21.65
N LYS A 19 6.82 -20.56 -21.54
CA LYS A 19 6.09 -21.25 -20.48
C LYS A 19 6.29 -20.66 -19.06
N ARG A 20 6.98 -19.51 -18.92
CA ARG A 20 7.03 -18.78 -17.67
C ARG A 20 5.71 -18.03 -17.47
N LEU A 21 5.14 -18.14 -16.29
CA LEU A 21 4.01 -17.32 -15.87
C LEU A 21 4.51 -15.89 -15.60
N ILE A 22 3.71 -14.93 -16.02
CA ILE A 22 3.92 -13.50 -15.83
C ILE A 22 2.72 -12.98 -15.06
N GLU A 23 2.96 -12.33 -13.96
CA GLU A 23 1.92 -11.68 -13.17
C GLU A 23 1.39 -10.43 -13.86
N MET A 24 0.20 -10.03 -13.47
CA MET A 24 -0.44 -8.83 -14.00
C MET A 24 -0.64 -7.79 -12.88
N PRO A 25 -0.63 -6.50 -13.22
CA PRO A 25 -0.44 -5.89 -14.53
C PRO A 25 0.94 -6.15 -15.14
N ALA A 26 0.99 -6.54 -16.41
CA ALA A 26 2.22 -6.71 -17.17
C ALA A 26 2.37 -5.53 -18.13
N THR A 27 3.47 -4.78 -17.99
CA THR A 27 3.70 -3.55 -18.74
C THR A 27 4.78 -3.74 -19.79
N PHE A 28 4.55 -3.18 -20.97
CA PHE A 28 5.42 -3.22 -22.14
C PHE A 28 5.64 -1.81 -22.64
N GLU A 29 6.89 -1.44 -22.86
CA GLU A 29 7.29 -0.20 -23.51
C GLU A 29 7.92 -0.51 -24.86
N PHE A 30 7.53 0.21 -25.90
CA PHE A 30 8.00 0.06 -27.27
C PHE A 30 9.04 1.14 -27.60
N ASP A 31 9.88 0.87 -28.57
CA ASP A 31 10.97 1.79 -29.00
C ASP A 31 10.46 3.17 -29.43
N ASN A 32 9.20 3.29 -29.84
CA ASN A 32 8.57 4.56 -30.21
C ASN A 32 7.93 5.30 -29.03
N GLY A 33 8.13 4.84 -27.79
CA GLY A 33 7.61 5.43 -26.57
C GLY A 33 6.19 5.00 -26.17
N VAL A 34 5.46 4.31 -27.07
CA VAL A 34 4.14 3.75 -26.74
C VAL A 34 4.29 2.74 -25.61
N ALA A 35 3.43 2.83 -24.63
CA ALA A 35 3.36 1.88 -23.52
C ALA A 35 2.03 1.12 -23.49
N VAL A 36 2.08 -0.15 -23.13
CA VAL A 36 0.91 -1.03 -23.03
C VAL A 36 0.94 -1.77 -21.71
N ALA A 37 -0.19 -1.77 -20.99
CA ALA A 37 -0.38 -2.61 -19.82
C ALA A 37 -1.50 -3.61 -20.04
N ILE A 38 -1.24 -4.87 -19.72
CA ILE A 38 -2.25 -5.95 -19.78
C ILE A 38 -2.63 -6.32 -18.36
N THR A 39 -3.92 -6.30 -18.08
CA THR A 39 -4.47 -6.67 -16.76
C THR A 39 -5.91 -7.16 -16.89
N GLU A 40 -6.61 -7.22 -15.78
CA GLU A 40 -8.03 -7.61 -15.71
C GLU A 40 -8.78 -6.72 -14.72
N ALA A 41 -10.09 -6.58 -14.93
CA ALA A 41 -10.97 -5.81 -14.05
C ALA A 41 -12.24 -6.57 -13.74
N ALA A 42 -12.90 -6.21 -12.63
CA ALA A 42 -14.14 -6.80 -12.17
C ALA A 42 -14.07 -8.34 -12.03
N ILE A 43 -13.02 -8.81 -11.36
CA ILE A 43 -12.90 -10.24 -11.03
C ILE A 43 -13.88 -10.52 -9.88
N ARG A 44 -14.97 -11.21 -10.21
CA ARG A 44 -16.01 -11.60 -9.25
C ARG A 44 -16.46 -13.00 -9.60
N ASP A 45 -16.54 -13.87 -8.59
CA ASP A 45 -16.90 -15.28 -8.78
C ASP A 45 -16.17 -15.95 -9.97
N TYR A 46 -14.88 -15.61 -10.10
CA TYR A 46 -14.04 -16.07 -11.19
C TYR A 46 -12.58 -16.18 -10.75
N ALA A 47 -11.78 -17.02 -11.42
CA ALA A 47 -10.37 -17.15 -11.11
C ALA A 47 -9.53 -16.01 -11.71
N GLY A 48 -8.53 -15.54 -10.98
CA GLY A 48 -7.53 -14.59 -11.46
C GLY A 48 -6.70 -15.16 -12.61
N MET A 49 -6.23 -14.28 -13.50
CA MET A 49 -5.46 -14.63 -14.69
C MET A 49 -3.99 -14.26 -14.55
N TYR A 50 -3.15 -15.04 -15.18
CA TYR A 50 -1.73 -14.78 -15.47
C TYR A 50 -1.52 -14.78 -16.97
N LEU A 51 -0.42 -14.19 -17.42
CA LEU A 51 0.04 -14.35 -18.79
C LEU A 51 1.11 -15.43 -18.85
N MET A 52 1.20 -16.08 -20.00
CA MET A 52 2.30 -17.02 -20.29
C MET A 52 2.79 -16.81 -21.71
N LYS A 53 4.12 -16.73 -21.89
CA LYS A 53 4.73 -16.65 -23.22
C LYS A 53 4.71 -17.99 -23.89
N GLU A 54 4.06 -18.07 -25.04
CA GLU A 54 3.99 -19.22 -25.93
C GLU A 54 4.61 -18.90 -27.31
N LYS A 55 4.59 -19.87 -28.24
CA LYS A 55 5.20 -19.69 -29.59
C LYS A 55 4.56 -18.54 -30.39
N GLY A 56 3.26 -18.32 -30.21
CA GLY A 56 2.49 -17.32 -30.96
C GLY A 56 2.30 -15.99 -30.25
N GLY A 57 2.85 -15.80 -29.04
CA GLY A 57 2.67 -14.58 -28.24
C GLY A 57 2.35 -14.86 -26.78
N LEU A 58 1.51 -14.02 -26.19
CA LEU A 58 1.06 -14.18 -24.81
C LEU A 58 -0.31 -14.86 -24.77
N VAL A 59 -0.48 -15.79 -23.85
CA VAL A 59 -1.75 -16.47 -23.58
C VAL A 59 -2.16 -16.31 -22.13
N GLY A 60 -3.45 -16.14 -21.87
CA GLY A 60 -4.01 -16.10 -20.51
C GLY A 60 -4.04 -17.50 -19.89
N LYS A 61 -3.68 -17.58 -18.62
CA LYS A 61 -3.79 -18.79 -17.78
C LYS A 61 -4.54 -18.43 -16.50
N LEU A 62 -5.59 -19.17 -16.20
CA LEU A 62 -6.37 -18.96 -14.98
C LEU A 62 -5.79 -19.77 -13.81
N SER A 63 -5.90 -19.21 -12.62
CA SER A 63 -5.59 -19.93 -11.38
C SER A 63 -6.52 -21.14 -11.24
N PRO A 64 -5.98 -22.32 -10.96
CA PRO A 64 -6.80 -23.50 -10.73
C PRO A 64 -7.45 -23.48 -9.36
N LYS A 65 -8.58 -24.16 -9.23
CA LYS A 65 -9.19 -24.51 -7.95
C LYS A 65 -8.17 -25.23 -7.08
N LEU A 66 -8.11 -24.88 -5.81
CA LEU A 66 -7.17 -25.49 -4.87
C LEU A 66 -7.33 -27.01 -4.84
N GLY A 67 -6.22 -27.72 -5.05
CA GLY A 67 -6.21 -29.18 -5.10
C GLY A 67 -6.78 -29.81 -6.38
N GLN A 68 -7.22 -29.01 -7.36
CA GLN A 68 -7.85 -29.51 -8.60
C GLN A 68 -7.36 -28.75 -9.85
N GLU A 69 -6.16 -29.03 -10.30
CA GLU A 69 -5.49 -28.27 -11.37
C GLU A 69 -6.27 -28.11 -12.68
N LYS A 70 -7.17 -29.04 -13.01
CA LYS A 70 -7.96 -28.97 -14.24
C LYS A 70 -9.14 -28.04 -14.17
N ILE A 71 -9.69 -27.80 -12.97
CA ILE A 71 -10.85 -26.93 -12.75
C ILE A 71 -10.34 -25.50 -12.56
N LYS A 72 -10.88 -24.56 -13.34
CA LYS A 72 -10.51 -23.15 -13.27
C LYS A 72 -11.67 -22.30 -12.76
N VAL A 73 -12.86 -22.53 -13.28
CA VAL A 73 -14.10 -21.85 -12.89
C VAL A 73 -15.22 -22.86 -12.89
N GLU A 74 -16.06 -22.82 -11.89
CA GLU A 74 -17.29 -23.61 -11.76
C GLU A 74 -18.48 -22.67 -11.65
N THR A 75 -19.59 -23.03 -12.28
CA THR A 75 -20.87 -22.33 -12.11
C THR A 75 -22.01 -23.34 -12.16
N ASP A 76 -23.02 -23.11 -11.33
CA ASP A 76 -24.28 -23.84 -11.29
C ASP A 76 -25.43 -23.06 -11.94
N SER A 77 -25.16 -21.82 -12.38
CA SER A 77 -26.16 -20.92 -12.94
C SER A 77 -25.66 -20.17 -14.18
N PHE A 78 -26.58 -19.90 -15.11
CA PHE A 78 -26.34 -19.10 -16.30
C PHE A 78 -27.39 -17.97 -16.44
N PRO A 79 -27.01 -16.81 -16.97
CA PRO A 79 -25.68 -16.47 -17.51
C PRO A 79 -24.62 -16.26 -16.43
N HIS A 80 -23.37 -16.69 -16.68
CA HIS A 80 -22.22 -16.42 -15.82
C HIS A 80 -21.35 -15.32 -16.43
N ARG A 81 -20.97 -14.31 -15.64
CA ARG A 81 -20.17 -13.18 -16.08
C ARG A 81 -18.68 -13.49 -15.96
N THR A 82 -17.91 -13.12 -16.97
CA THR A 82 -16.45 -13.19 -16.94
C THR A 82 -15.85 -11.82 -16.60
N PRO A 83 -14.65 -11.77 -16.01
CA PRO A 83 -13.89 -10.52 -15.84
C PRO A 83 -13.55 -9.86 -17.18
N TRP A 84 -13.36 -8.55 -17.15
CA TRP A 84 -12.79 -7.82 -18.27
C TRP A 84 -11.32 -8.17 -18.45
N ARG A 85 -10.89 -8.39 -19.71
CA ARG A 85 -9.48 -8.47 -20.09
C ARG A 85 -9.10 -7.10 -20.64
N VAL A 86 -8.23 -6.39 -19.91
CA VAL A 86 -7.94 -4.99 -20.16
C VAL A 86 -6.57 -4.86 -20.81
N ILE A 87 -6.52 -4.16 -21.94
CA ILE A 87 -5.28 -3.73 -22.60
C ILE A 87 -5.32 -2.21 -22.65
N SER A 88 -4.57 -1.58 -21.76
CA SER A 88 -4.40 -0.12 -21.73
C SER A 88 -3.25 0.26 -22.65
N VAL A 89 -3.46 1.29 -23.48
CA VAL A 89 -2.44 1.80 -24.42
C VAL A 89 -2.29 3.30 -24.17
N ALA A 90 -1.06 3.75 -24.02
CA ALA A 90 -0.73 5.17 -23.86
C ALA A 90 0.45 5.56 -24.76
N ASP A 91 0.54 6.83 -25.11
CA ASP A 91 1.64 7.39 -25.91
C ASP A 91 2.97 7.48 -25.14
N ARG A 92 2.91 7.36 -23.81
CA ARG A 92 4.04 7.36 -22.89
C ARG A 92 3.72 6.52 -21.65
N VAL A 93 4.74 6.00 -20.99
CA VAL A 93 4.55 5.08 -19.84
C VAL A 93 3.80 5.75 -18.68
N GLY A 94 4.02 7.04 -18.43
CA GLY A 94 3.30 7.81 -17.40
C GLY A 94 1.79 7.87 -17.64
N GLY A 95 1.34 7.87 -18.90
CA GLY A 95 -0.08 7.89 -19.26
C GLY A 95 -0.85 6.64 -18.80
N LEU A 96 -0.15 5.54 -18.56
CA LEU A 96 -0.79 4.32 -17.99
C LEU A 96 -1.28 4.52 -16.55
N LEU A 97 -0.69 5.47 -15.80
CA LEU A 97 -1.08 5.77 -14.43
C LEU A 97 -2.24 6.79 -14.36
N GLU A 98 -2.48 7.53 -15.45
CA GLU A 98 -3.47 8.62 -15.50
C GLU A 98 -4.86 8.11 -15.92
N THR A 99 -5.24 6.89 -15.57
CA THR A 99 -6.49 6.26 -16.02
C THR A 99 -7.31 5.65 -14.90
N ASN A 100 -8.64 5.73 -15.04
CA ASN A 100 -9.61 5.11 -14.13
C ASN A 100 -10.31 3.88 -14.78
N ILE A 101 -9.75 3.31 -15.83
CA ILE A 101 -10.40 2.23 -16.60
C ILE A 101 -10.80 1.07 -15.71
N LEU A 102 -9.92 0.59 -14.83
CA LEU A 102 -10.21 -0.58 -14.01
C LEU A 102 -11.39 -0.36 -13.06
N THR A 103 -11.44 0.78 -12.38
CA THR A 103 -12.57 1.12 -11.52
C THR A 103 -13.83 1.34 -12.34
N SER A 104 -13.74 2.00 -13.51
CA SER A 104 -14.89 2.27 -14.39
C SER A 104 -15.56 1.01 -14.96
N LEU A 105 -14.83 -0.09 -15.07
CA LEU A 105 -15.35 -1.40 -15.53
C LEU A 105 -16.04 -2.21 -14.42
N ASN A 106 -15.99 -1.75 -13.18
CA ASN A 106 -16.68 -2.38 -12.06
C ASN A 106 -18.09 -1.79 -11.87
N GLU A 107 -18.94 -2.50 -11.16
CA GLU A 107 -20.29 -2.06 -10.85
C GLU A 107 -20.29 -0.83 -9.91
N PRO A 108 -21.35 -0.03 -9.94
CA PRO A 108 -21.51 1.07 -8.99
C PRO A 108 -21.41 0.63 -7.53
N CYS A 109 -21.17 1.59 -6.64
CA CYS A 109 -21.14 1.38 -5.20
C CYS A 109 -22.40 0.70 -4.70
N ARG A 110 -22.25 -0.35 -3.90
CA ARG A 110 -23.36 -1.10 -3.26
C ARG A 110 -23.61 -0.67 -1.82
N ILE A 111 -22.79 0.23 -1.27
CA ILE A 111 -22.94 0.74 0.08
C ILE A 111 -23.77 2.02 0.01
N GLU A 112 -24.96 2.01 0.63
CA GLU A 112 -25.88 3.15 0.60
C GLU A 112 -25.32 4.37 1.35
N ASP A 113 -24.83 4.17 2.57
CA ASP A 113 -24.19 5.21 3.38
C ASP A 113 -22.67 5.01 3.38
N THR A 114 -21.94 5.83 2.64
CA THR A 114 -20.48 5.85 2.58
C THR A 114 -19.85 6.88 3.50
N SER A 115 -20.59 7.63 4.29
CA SER A 115 -20.11 8.76 5.10
C SER A 115 -19.09 8.36 6.18
N TRP A 116 -19.13 7.10 6.61
CA TRP A 116 -18.18 6.52 7.58
C TRP A 116 -16.86 6.07 6.95
N ILE A 117 -16.80 5.91 5.62
CA ILE A 117 -15.60 5.50 4.89
C ILE A 117 -14.68 6.70 4.77
N LYS A 118 -13.65 6.73 5.60
CA LYS A 118 -12.69 7.83 5.65
C LYS A 118 -11.28 7.26 5.63
N PRO A 119 -10.54 7.47 4.54
CA PRO A 119 -9.11 7.16 4.49
C PRO A 119 -8.39 7.74 5.70
N CYS A 120 -7.39 7.04 6.19
CA CYS A 120 -6.77 7.41 7.44
C CYS A 120 -5.26 7.13 7.48
N ARG A 121 -4.55 7.91 8.31
CA ARG A 121 -3.14 7.71 8.66
C ARG A 121 -3.10 6.92 9.95
N THR A 122 -2.32 5.86 9.96
CA THR A 122 -2.28 4.93 11.08
C THR A 122 -0.85 4.58 11.47
N THR A 123 -0.63 4.23 12.73
CA THR A 123 0.61 3.59 13.15
C THR A 123 0.60 2.11 12.76
N PHE A 124 1.74 1.58 12.30
CA PHE A 124 1.95 0.18 11.95
C PHE A 124 3.11 -0.40 12.76
N THR A 125 2.83 -0.73 14.01
CA THR A 125 3.85 -1.02 15.03
C THR A 125 4.53 -2.37 14.88
N TRP A 126 3.91 -3.32 14.19
CA TRP A 126 4.51 -4.63 13.90
C TRP A 126 5.85 -4.49 13.14
N TRP A 127 5.92 -3.55 12.19
CA TRP A 127 7.13 -3.33 11.41
C TRP A 127 8.34 -3.02 12.29
N ASN A 128 8.18 -2.14 13.28
CA ASN A 128 9.27 -1.77 14.19
C ASN A 128 9.47 -2.74 15.37
N GLY A 129 8.63 -3.79 15.50
CA GLY A 129 8.66 -4.74 16.60
C GLY A 129 7.98 -4.25 17.87
N ASN A 130 7.03 -3.32 17.77
CA ASN A 130 6.31 -2.70 18.90
C ASN A 130 7.26 -2.08 19.95
N VAL A 131 8.36 -1.49 19.51
CA VAL A 131 9.39 -0.95 20.40
C VAL A 131 8.87 0.26 21.15
N VAL A 132 9.08 0.26 22.46
CA VAL A 132 8.79 1.37 23.35
C VAL A 132 10.10 1.78 24.04
N PRO A 133 10.86 2.70 23.46
CA PRO A 133 12.13 3.14 24.05
C PRO A 133 11.88 3.95 25.33
N ASP A 134 12.80 3.84 26.27
CA ASP A 134 12.81 4.62 27.52
C ASP A 134 11.54 4.44 28.37
N SER A 135 10.91 3.26 28.34
CA SER A 135 9.68 2.97 29.06
C SER A 135 9.93 2.42 30.47
N THR A 136 8.98 2.68 31.34
CA THR A 136 8.92 2.10 32.71
C THR A 136 8.18 0.75 32.72
N PHE A 137 7.76 0.24 31.58
CA PHE A 137 7.06 -1.02 31.39
C PHE A 137 7.66 -1.84 30.26
N SER A 138 7.43 -3.15 30.25
CA SER A 138 7.87 -4.03 29.18
C SER A 138 6.90 -3.95 27.99
N PRO A 139 7.40 -3.70 26.76
CA PRO A 139 6.57 -3.80 25.56
C PRO A 139 5.94 -5.19 25.41
N GLY A 140 4.75 -5.23 24.81
CA GLY A 140 4.04 -6.50 24.63
C GLY A 140 2.61 -6.31 24.14
N ASN A 141 1.89 -7.42 24.05
CA ASN A 141 0.45 -7.42 23.86
C ASN A 141 -0.25 -6.96 25.15
N ASN A 142 -0.14 -5.68 25.48
CA ASN A 142 -0.70 -5.10 26.70
C ASN A 142 -1.25 -3.70 26.48
N PHE A 143 -1.98 -3.21 27.46
CA PHE A 143 -2.59 -1.87 27.42
C PHE A 143 -1.55 -0.76 27.29
N ASP A 144 -0.43 -0.85 27.99
CA ASP A 144 0.54 0.25 28.07
C ASP A 144 1.30 0.45 26.77
N THR A 145 1.63 -0.64 26.04
CA THR A 145 2.21 -0.56 24.69
C THR A 145 1.23 0.12 23.72
N ASN A 146 -0.03 -0.31 23.68
CA ASN A 146 -1.05 0.31 22.83
C ASN A 146 -1.27 1.76 23.22
N LYS A 147 -1.35 2.07 24.52
CA LYS A 147 -1.48 3.44 25.02
C LYS A 147 -0.35 4.35 24.52
N TYR A 148 0.90 3.87 24.56
CA TYR A 148 2.05 4.64 24.08
C TYR A 148 1.90 5.08 22.61
N TYR A 149 1.50 4.16 21.73
CA TYR A 149 1.29 4.46 20.31
C TYR A 149 0.01 5.24 20.04
N ILE A 150 -1.06 5.01 20.80
CA ILE A 150 -2.30 5.83 20.74
C ILE A 150 -2.00 7.26 21.12
N ASP A 151 -1.24 7.49 22.19
CA ASP A 151 -0.84 8.84 22.63
C ASP A 151 0.03 9.53 21.59
N PHE A 152 0.93 8.81 20.93
CA PHE A 152 1.71 9.33 19.80
C PHE A 152 0.79 9.72 18.63
N ALA A 153 -0.13 8.85 18.24
CA ALA A 153 -1.09 9.13 17.17
C ALA A 153 -1.92 10.38 17.47
N ALA A 154 -2.45 10.48 18.68
CA ALA A 154 -3.24 11.63 19.13
C ALA A 154 -2.46 12.95 19.10
N ARG A 155 -1.21 12.97 19.64
CA ARG A 155 -0.38 14.19 19.67
C ARG A 155 -0.01 14.67 18.26
N ASN A 156 0.06 13.77 17.30
CA ASN A 156 0.51 14.06 15.95
C ASN A 156 -0.62 14.15 14.92
N GLY A 157 -1.88 14.07 15.36
CA GLY A 157 -3.05 14.18 14.49
C GLY A 157 -3.19 13.01 13.51
N LEU A 158 -2.71 11.82 13.90
CA LEU A 158 -2.97 10.59 13.14
C LEU A 158 -4.37 10.08 13.47
N ASP A 159 -4.99 9.41 12.51
CA ASP A 159 -6.40 9.07 12.55
C ASP A 159 -6.66 7.73 13.26
N ALA A 160 -5.65 6.83 13.29
CA ALA A 160 -5.82 5.48 13.81
C ALA A 160 -4.51 4.88 14.38
N HIS A 161 -4.70 3.78 15.11
CA HIS A 161 -3.65 2.89 15.58
C HIS A 161 -4.03 1.43 15.25
N GLY A 162 -3.07 0.67 14.72
CA GLY A 162 -3.26 -0.74 14.38
C GLY A 162 -2.77 -1.67 15.49
N ILE A 163 -3.58 -2.67 15.83
CA ILE A 163 -3.23 -3.75 16.77
C ILE A 163 -3.03 -5.03 15.99
N TYR A 164 -1.77 -5.49 15.92
CA TYR A 164 -1.36 -6.64 15.08
C TYR A 164 -1.01 -7.86 15.93
N GLY A 165 -0.39 -7.65 17.06
CA GLY A 165 0.18 -8.67 17.92
C GLY A 165 1.57 -8.25 18.40
N TYR A 166 2.28 -9.13 19.07
CA TYR A 166 3.62 -8.89 19.58
C TYR A 166 4.47 -10.17 19.54
N ALA A 167 5.70 -10.06 19.05
CA ALA A 167 6.66 -11.17 19.00
C ALA A 167 6.04 -12.46 18.41
N GLU A 168 5.48 -12.34 17.20
CA GLU A 168 4.83 -13.42 16.44
C GLU A 168 3.58 -14.03 17.13
N THR A 169 3.05 -13.39 18.17
CA THR A 169 1.81 -13.81 18.82
C THR A 169 0.68 -12.85 18.45
N PRO A 170 -0.44 -13.33 17.89
CA PRO A 170 -1.59 -12.48 17.58
C PRO A 170 -2.23 -11.92 18.85
N TRP A 171 -3.04 -10.86 18.69
CA TRP A 171 -3.79 -10.27 19.80
C TRP A 171 -4.97 -11.12 20.29
N TYR A 172 -5.38 -12.12 19.51
CA TYR A 172 -6.46 -13.07 19.82
C TYR A 172 -5.91 -14.44 20.17
N TYR A 173 -6.77 -15.30 20.70
CA TYR A 173 -6.42 -16.67 21.05
C TYR A 173 -6.09 -17.50 19.81
N ASP A 174 -4.91 -18.09 19.81
CA ASP A 174 -4.48 -19.06 18.82
C ASP A 174 -3.61 -20.11 19.52
N ASP A 175 -4.00 -21.38 19.39
CA ASP A 175 -3.36 -22.49 20.12
C ASP A 175 -2.10 -23.03 19.42
N ASN A 176 -1.86 -22.64 18.17
CA ASN A 176 -0.71 -23.11 17.41
C ASN A 176 -0.36 -22.14 16.27
N PHE A 177 -0.36 -20.84 16.59
CA PHE A 177 0.03 -19.85 15.59
C PHE A 177 1.45 -20.11 15.10
N ASN A 178 1.58 -20.24 13.79
CA ASN A 178 2.84 -20.27 13.09
C ASN A 178 2.72 -19.38 11.86
N PHE A 179 3.78 -18.69 11.50
CA PHE A 179 3.82 -17.73 10.41
C PHE A 179 3.08 -18.25 9.17
N GLY A 180 1.98 -17.61 8.79
CA GLY A 180 1.12 -18.01 7.66
C GLY A 180 0.07 -19.08 7.97
N TRP A 181 -0.02 -19.61 9.20
CA TRP A 181 -0.98 -20.62 9.59
C TRP A 181 -1.63 -20.30 10.93
N ALA A 182 -2.95 -20.31 10.96
CA ALA A 182 -3.70 -20.25 12.21
C ALA A 182 -3.85 -21.66 12.79
N GLY A 183 -3.80 -21.76 14.11
CA GLY A 183 -4.07 -23.01 14.83
C GLY A 183 -5.53 -23.47 14.62
N PRO A 184 -5.81 -24.77 14.82
CA PRO A 184 -7.14 -25.34 14.58
C PRO A 184 -8.23 -24.78 15.50
N ASN A 185 -7.87 -24.24 16.67
CA ASN A 185 -8.80 -23.62 17.61
C ASN A 185 -8.63 -22.09 17.71
N ALA A 186 -7.95 -21.47 16.73
CA ALA A 186 -7.81 -20.02 16.69
C ALA A 186 -9.18 -19.33 16.71
N ASP A 187 -9.31 -18.28 17.53
CA ASP A 187 -10.58 -17.62 17.76
C ASP A 187 -10.40 -16.09 17.81
N VAL A 188 -10.68 -15.44 16.69
CA VAL A 188 -10.57 -13.99 16.52
C VAL A 188 -11.58 -13.19 17.37
N THR A 189 -12.55 -13.86 18.00
CA THR A 189 -13.50 -13.23 18.92
C THR A 189 -13.01 -13.21 20.37
N LYS A 190 -11.89 -13.89 20.65
CA LYS A 190 -11.31 -14.02 22.00
C LYS A 190 -9.95 -13.34 22.10
N PRO A 191 -9.87 -12.11 22.63
CA PRO A 191 -8.57 -11.50 22.94
C PRO A 191 -7.77 -12.38 23.90
N ILE A 192 -6.43 -12.34 23.80
CA ILE A 192 -5.58 -12.96 24.81
C ILE A 192 -5.79 -12.29 26.17
N PRO A 193 -5.60 -13.00 27.30
CA PRO A 193 -5.99 -12.51 28.64
C PRO A 193 -5.40 -11.17 29.05
N CYS A 194 -4.22 -10.79 28.53
CA CYS A 194 -3.57 -9.52 28.86
C CYS A 194 -4.09 -8.32 28.05
N LEU A 195 -4.95 -8.54 27.03
CA LEU A 195 -5.53 -7.49 26.21
C LEU A 195 -7.03 -7.29 26.51
N ASN A 196 -7.34 -6.20 27.18
CA ASN A 196 -8.73 -5.74 27.32
C ASN A 196 -9.09 -4.83 26.15
N MET A 197 -9.58 -5.41 25.03
CA MET A 197 -9.89 -4.70 23.81
C MET A 197 -10.89 -3.54 24.01
N PRO A 198 -12.03 -3.74 24.73
CA PRO A 198 -12.94 -2.62 25.01
C PRO A 198 -12.26 -1.43 25.70
N ARG A 199 -11.38 -1.68 26.68
CA ARG A 199 -10.63 -0.62 27.37
C ARG A 199 -9.68 0.12 26.43
N ILE A 200 -8.97 -0.60 25.53
CA ILE A 200 -8.04 0.00 24.58
C ILE A 200 -8.80 0.86 23.57
N VAL A 201 -9.90 0.35 23.02
CA VAL A 201 -10.72 1.08 22.03
C VAL A 201 -11.37 2.31 22.67
N GLU A 202 -11.87 2.22 23.89
CA GLU A 202 -12.43 3.35 24.62
C GLU A 202 -11.36 4.42 24.90
N TYR A 203 -10.17 4.00 25.31
CA TYR A 203 -9.04 4.92 25.50
C TYR A 203 -8.68 5.64 24.20
N ALA A 204 -8.53 4.91 23.09
CA ALA A 204 -8.23 5.49 21.79
C ALA A 204 -9.31 6.49 21.35
N ARG A 205 -10.59 6.12 21.49
CA ARG A 205 -11.73 7.00 21.19
C ARG A 205 -11.69 8.27 22.04
N SER A 206 -11.35 8.20 23.33
CA SER A 206 -11.20 9.37 24.20
C SER A 206 -10.11 10.33 23.75
N LYS A 207 -9.16 9.85 22.93
CA LYS A 207 -8.07 10.61 22.33
C LYS A 207 -8.35 11.04 20.88
N GLY A 208 -9.51 10.68 20.32
CA GLY A 208 -9.84 10.93 18.91
C GLY A 208 -9.14 9.99 17.92
N VAL A 209 -8.60 8.87 18.39
CA VAL A 209 -7.87 7.88 17.58
C VAL A 209 -8.74 6.65 17.37
N GLY A 210 -8.88 6.20 16.13
CA GLY A 210 -9.53 4.94 15.79
C GLY A 210 -8.63 3.73 16.03
N ILE A 211 -9.22 2.55 16.13
CA ILE A 211 -8.49 1.27 16.20
C ILE A 211 -8.83 0.42 14.99
N HIS A 212 -7.84 -0.22 14.40
CA HIS A 212 -8.04 -1.33 13.48
C HIS A 212 -7.20 -2.54 13.91
N LEU A 213 -7.61 -3.74 13.47
CA LEU A 213 -7.06 -5.00 13.94
C LEU A 213 -6.44 -5.79 12.80
N TRP A 214 -5.38 -6.52 13.07
CA TRP A 214 -4.88 -7.56 12.20
C TRP A 214 -5.55 -8.90 12.53
N VAL A 215 -5.95 -9.67 11.52
CA VAL A 215 -6.49 -11.03 11.68
C VAL A 215 -6.05 -11.93 10.53
N HIS A 216 -5.80 -13.20 10.83
CA HIS A 216 -5.67 -14.23 9.81
C HIS A 216 -7.05 -14.50 9.18
N TRP A 217 -7.10 -14.62 7.85
CA TRP A 217 -8.39 -14.75 7.13
C TRP A 217 -9.21 -15.98 7.55
N ARG A 218 -8.54 -17.11 7.84
CA ARG A 218 -9.26 -18.37 8.07
C ARG A 218 -10.11 -18.36 9.32
N PRO A 219 -9.57 -18.12 10.55
CA PRO A 219 -10.40 -18.04 11.75
C PRO A 219 -11.40 -16.87 11.71
N LEU A 220 -11.11 -15.81 10.92
CA LEU A 220 -12.09 -14.75 10.69
C LEU A 220 -13.27 -15.26 9.87
N TYR A 221 -13.01 -15.92 8.74
CA TYR A 221 -14.06 -16.35 7.82
C TYR A 221 -14.99 -17.40 8.46
N ASP A 222 -14.45 -18.29 9.30
CA ASP A 222 -15.22 -19.29 10.03
C ASP A 222 -16.22 -18.65 11.04
N LYS A 223 -16.03 -17.37 11.43
CA LYS A 223 -16.85 -16.63 12.40
C LYS A 223 -17.19 -15.22 11.94
N LEU A 224 -17.33 -14.98 10.65
CA LEU A 224 -17.32 -13.66 10.03
C LEU A 224 -18.33 -12.70 10.66
N GLU A 225 -19.60 -13.09 10.73
CA GLU A 225 -20.70 -12.26 11.29
C GLU A 225 -20.53 -12.04 12.81
N GLU A 226 -20.14 -13.09 13.55
CA GLU A 226 -19.90 -13.00 15.01
C GLU A 226 -18.77 -12.03 15.32
N ALA A 227 -17.66 -12.15 14.59
CA ALA A 227 -16.49 -11.31 14.76
C ALA A 227 -16.80 -9.84 14.45
N PHE A 228 -17.45 -9.57 13.31
CA PHE A 228 -17.74 -8.20 12.91
C PHE A 228 -18.79 -7.53 13.81
N THR A 229 -19.78 -8.26 14.26
CA THR A 229 -20.71 -7.78 15.30
C THR A 229 -19.98 -7.38 16.57
N LEU A 230 -19.02 -8.20 17.01
CA LEU A 230 -18.21 -7.92 18.20
C LEU A 230 -17.31 -6.69 18.01
N TYR A 231 -16.66 -6.57 16.85
CA TYR A 231 -15.75 -5.46 16.55
C TYR A 231 -16.50 -4.13 16.41
N GLU A 232 -17.66 -4.13 15.78
CA GLU A 232 -18.58 -2.97 15.75
C GLU A 232 -18.98 -2.55 17.18
N LYS A 233 -19.36 -3.50 18.02
CA LYS A 233 -19.68 -3.24 19.43
C LYS A 233 -18.52 -2.65 20.21
N TRP A 234 -17.29 -3.06 19.95
CA TRP A 234 -16.11 -2.44 20.55
C TRP A 234 -15.84 -1.04 20.01
N GLY A 235 -16.23 -0.75 18.78
CA GLY A 235 -15.95 0.51 18.09
C GLY A 235 -14.66 0.46 17.25
N VAL A 236 -14.27 -0.74 16.82
CA VAL A 236 -13.18 -0.94 15.84
C VAL A 236 -13.59 -0.33 14.50
N ARG A 237 -12.64 0.27 13.76
CA ARG A 237 -12.89 0.92 12.48
C ARG A 237 -12.64 0.04 11.26
N GLY A 238 -11.82 -0.97 11.39
CA GLY A 238 -11.47 -1.83 10.25
C GLY A 238 -10.46 -2.91 10.60
N LEU A 239 -10.07 -3.65 9.58
CA LEU A 239 -9.16 -4.78 9.70
C LEU A 239 -8.13 -4.86 8.58
N MET A 240 -6.95 -5.36 8.93
CA MET A 240 -6.04 -6.03 8.01
C MET A 240 -6.36 -7.52 8.06
N VAL A 241 -6.80 -8.08 6.92
CA VAL A 241 -7.11 -9.52 6.77
C VAL A 241 -5.99 -10.14 5.95
N ASP A 242 -5.28 -11.09 6.53
CA ASP A 242 -3.98 -11.54 6.05
C ASP A 242 -3.90 -13.03 5.70
N PHE A 243 -2.83 -13.43 5.02
CA PHE A 243 -2.46 -14.79 4.61
C PHE A 243 -3.48 -15.47 3.67
N MET A 244 -4.08 -14.72 2.77
CA MET A 244 -5.05 -15.28 1.81
C MET A 244 -4.41 -16.10 0.69
N ASP A 245 -3.19 -15.78 0.27
CA ASP A 245 -2.24 -16.54 -0.58
C ASP A 245 -2.81 -17.22 -1.84
N ARG A 246 -4.01 -16.83 -2.28
CA ARG A 246 -4.74 -17.46 -3.37
C ARG A 246 -5.47 -16.40 -4.20
N ASN A 247 -5.70 -16.72 -5.49
CA ASN A 247 -6.58 -15.94 -6.37
C ASN A 247 -7.45 -16.86 -7.27
N ASP A 248 -7.72 -18.08 -6.81
CA ASP A 248 -8.75 -18.93 -7.44
C ASP A 248 -10.15 -18.39 -7.13
N GLN A 249 -11.14 -18.92 -7.81
CA GLN A 249 -12.53 -18.45 -7.73
C GLN A 249 -13.09 -18.45 -6.30
N GLU A 250 -12.77 -19.46 -5.50
CA GLU A 250 -13.24 -19.56 -4.12
C GLU A 250 -12.67 -18.41 -3.26
N MET A 251 -11.37 -18.14 -3.35
CA MET A 251 -10.74 -17.05 -2.59
C MET A 251 -11.29 -15.68 -3.02
N ILE A 252 -11.53 -15.46 -4.31
CA ILE A 252 -12.16 -14.23 -4.79
C ILE A 252 -13.56 -14.04 -4.19
N ARG A 253 -14.37 -15.11 -4.07
CA ARG A 253 -15.67 -15.05 -3.39
C ARG A 253 -15.54 -14.72 -1.92
N ILE A 254 -14.62 -15.37 -1.22
CA ILE A 254 -14.35 -15.09 0.21
C ILE A 254 -13.99 -13.62 0.42
N GLN A 255 -13.14 -13.04 -0.42
CA GLN A 255 -12.79 -11.63 -0.32
C GLN A 255 -14.00 -10.72 -0.50
N GLU A 256 -14.89 -10.99 -1.46
CA GLU A 256 -16.10 -10.22 -1.68
C GLU A 256 -17.07 -10.35 -0.50
N GLU A 257 -17.28 -11.55 0.04
CA GLU A 257 -18.12 -11.80 1.21
C GLU A 257 -17.61 -11.07 2.47
N ILE A 258 -16.29 -11.04 2.66
CA ILE A 258 -15.66 -10.25 3.73
C ILE A 258 -15.99 -8.76 3.56
N LEU A 259 -15.87 -8.20 2.34
CA LEU A 259 -16.17 -6.79 2.08
C LEU A 259 -17.65 -6.46 2.30
N GLU A 260 -18.56 -7.33 1.86
CA GLU A 260 -20.01 -7.17 2.06
C GLU A 260 -20.38 -7.20 3.53
N CYS A 261 -19.87 -8.18 4.28
CA CYS A 261 -20.11 -8.29 5.70
C CYS A 261 -19.52 -7.08 6.45
N ALA A 262 -18.26 -6.71 6.15
CA ALA A 262 -17.61 -5.55 6.74
C ALA A 262 -18.38 -4.24 6.50
N ALA A 263 -18.95 -4.06 5.31
CA ALA A 263 -19.74 -2.89 4.98
C ALA A 263 -20.99 -2.76 5.85
N ARG A 264 -21.68 -3.88 6.15
CA ARG A 264 -22.85 -3.88 7.07
C ARG A 264 -22.49 -3.43 8.48
N HIS A 265 -21.27 -3.75 8.93
CA HIS A 265 -20.72 -3.39 10.24
C HIS A 265 -19.88 -2.11 10.24
N ARG A 266 -19.88 -1.35 9.13
CA ARG A 266 -19.10 -0.10 8.96
C ARG A 266 -17.60 -0.26 9.23
N LEU A 267 -17.02 -1.38 8.75
CA LEU A 267 -15.62 -1.70 8.86
C LEU A 267 -14.92 -1.54 7.50
N PHE A 268 -13.76 -0.88 7.49
CA PHE A 268 -12.88 -0.94 6.33
C PHE A 268 -12.03 -2.21 6.35
N ILE A 269 -11.59 -2.65 5.18
CA ILE A 269 -10.74 -3.81 5.00
C ILE A 269 -9.48 -3.42 4.24
N GLN A 270 -8.35 -3.90 4.74
CA GLN A 270 -7.07 -3.99 4.07
C GLN A 270 -6.78 -5.47 3.87
N PHE A 271 -6.58 -5.91 2.63
CA PHE A 271 -6.16 -7.28 2.35
C PHE A 271 -4.64 -7.37 2.29
N HIS A 272 -4.10 -8.39 2.96
CA HIS A 272 -2.67 -8.68 3.02
C HIS A 272 -2.43 -10.15 2.65
N GLY A 273 -1.19 -10.55 2.31
CA GLY A 273 -0.94 -11.88 1.76
C GLY A 273 -1.92 -12.21 0.63
N SER A 274 -2.19 -11.29 -0.29
CA SER A 274 -3.31 -11.40 -1.22
C SER A 274 -2.93 -11.05 -2.65
N SER A 275 -3.77 -11.44 -3.60
CA SER A 275 -3.61 -11.07 -5.00
C SER A 275 -3.89 -9.58 -5.24
N LYS A 276 -3.44 -9.07 -6.40
CA LYS A 276 -3.74 -7.70 -6.87
C LYS A 276 -5.24 -7.38 -6.85
N PRO A 277 -5.64 -6.11 -6.67
CA PRO A 277 -7.02 -5.67 -6.85
C PRO A 277 -7.45 -5.71 -8.33
N SER A 278 -8.75 -5.56 -8.57
CA SER A 278 -9.34 -5.53 -9.91
C SER A 278 -10.34 -4.38 -10.10
N GLY A 279 -10.18 -3.30 -9.32
CA GLY A 279 -11.06 -2.14 -9.33
C GLY A 279 -12.33 -2.29 -8.50
N LEU A 280 -12.42 -3.33 -7.67
CA LEU A 280 -13.59 -3.63 -6.84
C LEU A 280 -13.89 -2.53 -5.80
N VAL A 281 -12.91 -1.69 -5.48
CA VAL A 281 -13.06 -0.49 -4.63
C VAL A 281 -14.18 0.45 -5.08
N ARG A 282 -14.57 0.44 -6.35
CA ARG A 282 -15.74 1.19 -6.83
C ARG A 282 -17.04 0.62 -6.29
N THR A 283 -17.15 -0.69 -6.20
CA THR A 283 -18.34 -1.41 -5.71
C THR A 283 -18.37 -1.46 -4.19
N TYR A 284 -17.20 -1.68 -3.59
CA TYR A 284 -16.98 -1.75 -2.15
C TYR A 284 -15.86 -0.78 -1.72
N PRO A 285 -16.15 0.52 -1.58
CA PRO A 285 -15.14 1.52 -1.21
C PRO A 285 -14.61 1.36 0.23
N ASN A 286 -15.11 0.42 0.98
CA ASN A 286 -14.53 -0.02 2.24
C ASN A 286 -13.31 -0.95 2.09
N GLU A 287 -12.94 -1.36 0.87
CA GLU A 287 -11.60 -1.89 0.58
C GLU A 287 -10.62 -0.73 0.48
N PHE A 288 -9.76 -0.52 1.48
CA PHE A 288 -8.84 0.62 1.50
C PHE A 288 -7.57 0.34 0.70
N THR A 289 -6.96 -0.81 0.93
CA THR A 289 -5.75 -1.21 0.22
C THR A 289 -5.68 -2.72 0.13
N ARG A 290 -4.84 -3.18 -0.77
CA ARG A 290 -4.48 -4.57 -0.92
C ARG A 290 -2.97 -4.67 -1.12
N GLU A 291 -2.30 -5.63 -0.54
CA GLU A 291 -0.86 -5.80 -0.72
C GLU A 291 -0.52 -6.25 -2.15
N GLY A 292 -0.47 -7.52 -2.44
CA GLY A 292 -0.20 -8.08 -3.76
C GLY A 292 1.13 -7.65 -4.37
N THR A 293 2.15 -7.39 -3.53
CA THR A 293 3.53 -7.09 -3.91
C THR A 293 4.45 -7.22 -2.71
N LEU A 294 5.74 -7.43 -2.90
CA LEU A 294 6.72 -7.19 -1.84
C LEU A 294 6.69 -5.71 -1.44
N ASN A 295 6.85 -5.44 -0.16
CA ASN A 295 6.79 -4.12 0.44
C ASN A 295 7.89 -3.94 1.51
N TYR A 296 7.90 -2.82 2.23
CA TYR A 296 8.97 -2.53 3.21
C TYR A 296 9.04 -3.49 4.41
N GLU A 297 8.09 -4.40 4.61
CA GLU A 297 8.27 -5.45 5.62
C GLU A 297 9.48 -6.35 5.31
N VAL A 298 9.78 -6.55 4.03
CA VAL A 298 10.91 -7.35 3.56
C VAL A 298 12.25 -6.85 4.10
N CYS A 299 12.37 -5.56 4.41
CA CYS A 299 13.56 -4.99 5.04
C CYS A 299 13.92 -5.65 6.39
N LYS A 300 12.97 -6.35 7.02
CA LYS A 300 13.20 -7.11 8.26
C LYS A 300 14.02 -8.38 8.05
N TRP A 301 14.01 -8.98 6.84
CA TRP A 301 14.63 -10.29 6.56
C TRP A 301 15.33 -10.41 5.21
N ASP A 302 15.22 -9.42 4.31
CA ASP A 302 15.84 -9.45 2.98
C ASP A 302 16.22 -8.03 2.51
N THR A 303 16.88 -7.95 1.37
CA THR A 303 17.33 -6.71 0.69
C THR A 303 16.59 -6.46 -0.64
N LEU A 304 15.56 -7.24 -0.94
CA LEU A 304 14.85 -7.20 -2.22
C LEU A 304 14.05 -5.92 -2.43
N VAL A 305 13.55 -5.30 -1.35
CA VAL A 305 12.82 -4.04 -1.41
C VAL A 305 13.78 -2.88 -1.20
N ASN A 306 13.97 -2.11 -2.24
CA ASN A 306 14.87 -0.96 -2.34
C ASN A 306 14.35 -0.01 -3.44
N ALA A 307 15.04 1.08 -3.72
CA ALA A 307 14.59 2.08 -4.70
C ALA A 307 14.33 1.53 -6.11
N ASP A 308 15.04 0.47 -6.55
CA ASP A 308 14.76 -0.16 -7.84
C ASP A 308 13.41 -0.88 -7.85
N HIS A 309 13.08 -1.55 -6.74
CA HIS A 309 11.77 -2.18 -6.55
C HIS A 309 10.67 -1.12 -6.44
N ASP A 310 10.89 -0.06 -5.64
CA ASP A 310 9.93 1.02 -5.44
C ASP A 310 9.49 1.68 -6.74
N ILE A 311 10.45 1.89 -7.67
CA ILE A 311 10.18 2.48 -9.00
C ILE A 311 9.41 1.53 -9.91
N ALA A 312 9.51 0.21 -9.73
CA ALA A 312 8.76 -0.74 -10.53
C ALA A 312 7.26 -0.77 -10.18
N ILE A 313 6.91 -0.49 -8.93
CA ILE A 313 5.53 -0.57 -8.42
C ILE A 313 4.54 0.31 -9.19
N PRO A 314 4.80 1.61 -9.46
CA PRO A 314 3.88 2.46 -10.20
C PRO A 314 3.51 1.91 -11.57
N PHE A 315 4.45 1.29 -12.27
CA PHE A 315 4.27 0.77 -13.63
C PHE A 315 3.79 -0.67 -13.70
N THR A 316 3.60 -1.32 -12.57
CA THR A 316 3.19 -2.72 -12.47
C THR A 316 2.01 -2.85 -11.51
N ARG A 317 2.26 -3.23 -10.26
CA ARG A 317 1.25 -3.54 -9.25
C ARG A 317 0.24 -2.41 -9.03
N MET A 318 0.69 -1.15 -8.98
CA MET A 318 -0.18 0.00 -8.71
C MET A 318 -1.16 0.30 -9.85
N LEU A 319 -0.88 -0.14 -11.08
CA LEU A 319 -1.84 -0.04 -12.19
C LEU A 319 -3.15 -0.81 -11.92
N ALA A 320 -3.13 -1.76 -10.98
CA ALA A 320 -4.33 -2.50 -10.55
C ALA A 320 -5.14 -1.76 -9.47
N GLY A 321 -4.55 -0.80 -8.77
CA GLY A 321 -5.20 -0.01 -7.70
C GLY A 321 -4.32 0.19 -6.48
N ALA A 322 -4.91 0.80 -5.43
CA ALA A 322 -4.23 1.16 -4.19
C ALA A 322 -3.42 0.00 -3.58
N THR A 323 -2.23 0.34 -3.06
CA THR A 323 -1.29 -0.65 -2.56
C THR A 323 -0.92 -0.41 -1.10
N ASP A 324 -0.96 -1.46 -0.30
CA ASP A 324 -0.28 -1.46 0.99
C ASP A 324 1.22 -1.65 0.78
N TYR A 325 2.03 -0.81 1.43
CA TYR A 325 3.47 -0.82 1.19
C TYR A 325 4.30 -0.63 2.47
N HIS A 326 3.68 -0.62 3.63
CA HIS A 326 4.30 -0.42 4.94
C HIS A 326 5.25 0.80 4.96
N LEU A 327 4.73 1.95 4.53
CA LEU A 327 5.50 3.19 4.43
C LEU A 327 5.91 3.75 5.80
N GLY A 328 6.92 4.62 5.79
CA GLY A 328 7.30 5.44 6.92
C GLY A 328 8.57 5.03 7.66
N GLY A 329 9.39 4.15 7.10
CA GLY A 329 10.73 3.90 7.64
C GLY A 329 11.55 5.18 7.63
N PHE A 330 11.79 5.79 8.81
CA PHE A 330 12.50 7.07 8.97
C PHE A 330 13.95 6.91 9.39
N ARG A 331 14.42 5.66 9.50
CA ARG A 331 15.81 5.29 9.77
C ARG A 331 16.40 4.65 8.52
N ALA A 332 16.91 5.50 7.64
CA ALA A 332 17.52 5.08 6.40
C ALA A 332 19.04 4.84 6.59
N LEU A 333 19.58 3.85 5.88
CA LEU A 333 21.00 3.57 5.76
C LEU A 333 21.39 3.50 4.28
N PRO A 334 22.64 3.89 3.93
CA PRO A 334 23.19 3.59 2.61
C PRO A 334 23.11 2.08 2.32
N ARG A 335 22.86 1.68 1.08
CA ARG A 335 22.81 0.25 0.70
C ARG A 335 24.04 -0.54 1.16
N SER A 336 25.22 0.07 1.14
CA SER A 336 26.49 -0.55 1.57
C SER A 336 26.57 -0.83 3.08
N GLU A 337 25.78 -0.14 3.87
CA GLU A 337 25.76 -0.24 5.33
C GLU A 337 24.50 -0.95 5.85
N PHE A 338 23.56 -1.26 4.95
CA PHE A 338 22.30 -1.91 5.32
C PHE A 338 22.55 -3.27 5.95
N LYS A 339 21.84 -3.52 7.04
CA LYS A 339 21.85 -4.80 7.76
C LYS A 339 20.43 -5.27 8.00
N ILE A 340 20.16 -6.51 7.68
CA ILE A 340 18.89 -7.16 7.99
C ILE A 340 18.71 -7.16 9.50
N GLN A 341 17.60 -6.61 9.96
CA GLN A 341 17.25 -6.50 11.37
C GLN A 341 15.75 -6.61 11.55
N TYR A 342 15.31 -7.67 12.25
CA TYR A 342 13.88 -7.97 12.38
C TYR A 342 13.12 -6.96 13.26
N VAL A 343 13.74 -6.50 14.35
CA VAL A 343 13.22 -5.47 15.26
C VAL A 343 13.95 -4.16 14.97
N ASN A 344 13.23 -3.04 14.90
CA ASN A 344 13.79 -1.76 14.48
C ASN A 344 14.51 -1.78 13.12
N PRO A 345 13.92 -2.32 12.05
CA PRO A 345 14.58 -2.39 10.75
C PRO A 345 14.95 -1.00 10.21
N HIS A 346 15.77 -0.99 9.18
CA HIS A 346 16.15 0.20 8.41
C HIS A 346 15.59 0.08 6.99
N VAL A 347 15.57 1.19 6.26
CA VAL A 347 15.27 1.24 4.82
C VAL A 347 16.52 1.63 4.02
N MET A 348 16.56 1.29 2.73
CA MET A 348 17.72 1.51 1.84
C MET A 348 17.50 2.67 0.86
N SER A 349 16.56 3.56 1.12
CA SER A 349 16.29 4.75 0.31
C SER A 349 16.53 6.01 1.14
N THR A 350 16.56 7.18 0.49
CA THR A 350 16.69 8.45 1.22
C THR A 350 15.39 8.82 1.94
N ARG A 351 15.49 9.78 2.86
CA ARG A 351 14.34 10.40 3.53
C ARG A 351 13.38 11.01 2.51
N CYS A 352 13.89 11.72 1.50
CA CYS A 352 13.04 12.32 0.45
C CYS A 352 12.36 11.28 -0.42
N HIS A 353 13.03 10.16 -0.73
CA HIS A 353 12.41 9.04 -1.41
C HIS A 353 11.21 8.49 -0.60
N MET A 354 11.40 8.23 0.69
CA MET A 354 10.32 7.77 1.58
C MET A 354 9.16 8.76 1.63
N LEU A 355 9.43 10.06 1.72
CA LEU A 355 8.37 11.08 1.69
C LEU A 355 7.63 11.10 0.36
N ALA A 356 8.35 10.98 -0.76
CA ALA A 356 7.76 10.95 -2.11
C ALA A 356 6.86 9.73 -2.33
N MET A 357 7.18 8.58 -1.72
CA MET A 357 6.36 7.36 -1.81
C MET A 357 4.92 7.59 -1.35
N TYR A 358 4.66 8.45 -0.38
CA TYR A 358 3.30 8.81 0.08
C TYR A 358 2.46 9.55 -0.97
N VAL A 359 3.10 10.10 -1.99
CA VAL A 359 2.41 10.76 -3.11
C VAL A 359 2.39 9.87 -4.34
N VAL A 360 3.48 9.15 -4.60
CA VAL A 360 3.62 8.30 -5.80
C VAL A 360 2.68 7.09 -5.70
N LEU A 361 2.65 6.42 -4.55
CA LEU A 361 1.75 5.29 -4.34
C LEU A 361 0.36 5.77 -3.91
N GLU A 362 -0.66 5.11 -4.44
CA GLU A 362 -2.02 5.28 -3.96
C GLU A 362 -2.26 4.36 -2.76
N ASN A 363 -2.66 4.96 -1.63
CA ASN A 363 -2.90 4.24 -0.40
C ASN A 363 -3.92 4.98 0.46
N HIS A 364 -5.02 4.32 0.82
CA HIS A 364 -6.10 4.90 1.62
C HIS A 364 -5.98 4.57 3.12
N LEU A 365 -5.05 3.69 3.49
CA LEU A 365 -4.65 3.42 4.87
C LEU A 365 -3.15 3.70 5.01
N THR A 366 -2.81 4.98 5.07
CA THR A 366 -1.42 5.44 5.05
C THR A 366 -0.71 5.09 6.36
N SER A 367 0.20 4.14 6.31
CA SER A 367 0.92 3.66 7.49
C SER A 367 2.10 4.56 7.87
N LEU A 368 2.38 4.64 9.18
CA LEU A 368 3.61 5.14 9.77
C LEU A 368 4.23 3.97 10.55
N CYS A 369 5.16 3.28 9.94
CA CYS A 369 5.65 1.99 10.46
C CYS A 369 6.79 2.10 11.46
N ASP A 370 7.49 3.23 11.55
CA ASP A 370 8.61 3.41 12.47
C ASP A 370 8.17 3.79 13.90
N THR A 371 9.12 3.90 14.81
CA THR A 371 8.85 4.26 16.21
C THR A 371 8.56 5.75 16.37
N PRO A 372 7.78 6.19 17.37
CA PRO A 372 7.58 7.61 17.66
C PRO A 372 8.88 8.41 17.73
N LYS A 373 9.94 7.84 18.33
CA LYS A 373 11.25 8.49 18.45
C LYS A 373 11.96 8.71 17.10
N ALA A 374 11.67 7.88 16.10
CA ALA A 374 12.21 8.06 14.75
C ALA A 374 11.55 9.22 14.00
N TYR A 375 10.38 9.66 14.42
CA TYR A 375 9.62 10.75 13.78
C TYR A 375 9.73 12.08 14.48
N GLU A 376 9.54 12.09 15.83
CA GLU A 376 9.42 13.33 16.60
C GLU A 376 10.69 14.18 16.50
N GLY A 377 10.53 15.43 16.06
CA GLY A 377 11.64 16.37 15.84
C GLY A 377 12.44 16.14 14.55
N GLN A 378 12.09 15.15 13.71
CA GLN A 378 12.80 14.88 12.48
C GLN A 378 12.26 15.68 11.29
N PRO A 379 13.14 16.19 10.41
CA PRO A 379 12.74 16.88 9.19
C PRO A 379 11.86 15.98 8.29
N GLY A 380 10.81 16.54 7.72
CA GLY A 380 9.87 15.82 6.85
C GLY A 380 8.73 15.13 7.59
N PHE A 381 8.75 15.01 8.92
CA PHE A 381 7.65 14.39 9.66
C PHE A 381 6.33 15.17 9.51
N GLU A 382 6.40 16.49 9.35
CA GLU A 382 5.22 17.33 9.08
C GLU A 382 4.48 16.92 7.80
N VAL A 383 5.17 16.36 6.80
CA VAL A 383 4.55 15.82 5.58
C VAL A 383 3.64 14.64 5.92
N LEU A 384 4.13 13.68 6.68
CA LEU A 384 3.39 12.47 7.05
C LEU A 384 2.12 12.77 7.86
N ARG A 385 2.14 13.90 8.56
CA ARG A 385 0.99 14.38 9.35
C ARG A 385 -0.09 15.06 8.50
N THR A 386 0.22 15.44 7.27
CA THR A 386 -0.64 16.29 6.44
C THR A 386 -0.94 15.75 5.06
N VAL A 387 -0.16 14.79 4.57
CA VAL A 387 -0.38 14.19 3.25
C VAL A 387 -1.78 13.57 3.17
N PRO A 388 -2.55 13.86 2.10
CA PRO A 388 -3.89 13.32 1.91
C PRO A 388 -3.90 11.81 1.70
N GLY A 389 -4.97 11.13 2.13
CA GLY A 389 -5.23 9.72 1.83
C GLY A 389 -6.07 9.49 0.55
N THR A 390 -6.55 10.58 -0.09
CA THR A 390 -7.32 10.54 -1.35
C THR A 390 -6.98 11.72 -2.23
N TRP A 391 -7.21 11.55 -3.52
CA TRP A 391 -6.81 12.49 -4.56
C TRP A 391 -7.93 12.75 -5.55
N ASP A 392 -8.08 14.00 -5.98
CA ASP A 392 -9.07 14.42 -6.99
C ASP A 392 -8.54 14.25 -8.42
N GLU A 393 -7.22 14.32 -8.58
CA GLU A 393 -6.58 14.32 -9.89
C GLU A 393 -5.16 13.77 -9.82
N ILE A 394 -4.71 13.12 -10.89
CA ILE A 394 -3.34 12.62 -11.06
C ILE A 394 -2.76 13.12 -12.39
N ARG A 395 -1.48 13.51 -12.36
CA ARG A 395 -0.63 13.75 -13.53
C ARG A 395 0.72 13.08 -13.32
N VAL A 396 1.33 12.61 -14.39
CA VAL A 396 2.65 11.99 -14.37
C VAL A 396 3.58 12.72 -15.33
N PRO A 397 4.08 13.90 -14.96
CA PRO A 397 4.86 14.75 -15.86
C PRO A 397 6.17 14.10 -16.34
N LEU A 398 6.81 13.31 -15.50
CA LEU A 398 8.10 12.67 -15.82
C LEU A 398 8.04 11.19 -15.44
N ALA A 399 8.36 10.33 -16.39
CA ALA A 399 8.41 8.89 -16.13
C ALA A 399 9.32 8.18 -17.13
N ARG A 400 10.13 7.27 -16.61
CA ARG A 400 10.89 6.31 -17.40
C ARG A 400 11.00 5.01 -16.61
N MET A 401 10.52 3.92 -17.20
CA MET A 401 10.53 2.63 -16.53
C MET A 401 11.93 2.27 -16.06
N ASN A 402 12.02 1.73 -14.84
CA ASN A 402 13.26 1.31 -14.21
C ASN A 402 14.31 2.43 -13.99
N GLU A 403 13.91 3.70 -14.06
CA GLU A 403 14.81 4.83 -13.82
C GLU A 403 14.24 5.85 -12.83
N HIS A 404 13.08 6.44 -13.15
CA HIS A 404 12.46 7.45 -12.32
C HIS A 404 10.95 7.59 -12.61
N VAL A 405 10.22 8.13 -11.66
CA VAL A 405 8.84 8.54 -11.82
C VAL A 405 8.55 9.79 -10.99
N THR A 406 7.84 10.76 -11.58
CA THR A 406 7.32 11.94 -10.90
C THR A 406 5.81 11.95 -11.06
N VAL A 407 5.10 11.90 -9.94
CA VAL A 407 3.64 11.91 -9.88
C VAL A 407 3.19 13.18 -9.18
N ALA A 408 2.30 13.92 -9.80
CA ALA A 408 1.61 15.07 -9.22
C ALA A 408 0.16 14.71 -8.95
N ARG A 409 -0.30 14.91 -7.73
CA ARG A 409 -1.66 14.61 -7.28
C ARG A 409 -2.30 15.85 -6.66
N ARG A 410 -3.57 16.10 -6.97
CA ARG A 410 -4.34 17.20 -6.41
C ARG A 410 -5.29 16.71 -5.34
N SER A 411 -5.37 17.47 -4.25
CA SER A 411 -6.40 17.32 -3.21
C SER A 411 -6.95 18.71 -2.86
N GLY A 412 -8.19 18.96 -3.19
CA GLY A 412 -8.78 20.30 -3.13
C GLY A 412 -8.06 21.27 -4.05
N SER A 413 -7.54 22.37 -3.50
CA SER A 413 -6.74 23.38 -4.21
C SER A 413 -5.25 23.07 -4.28
N ASP A 414 -4.78 22.11 -3.48
CA ASP A 414 -3.36 21.86 -3.27
C ASP A 414 -2.86 20.73 -4.16
N TRP A 415 -1.64 20.87 -4.64
CA TRP A 415 -0.93 19.84 -5.37
C TRP A 415 0.23 19.27 -4.53
N TRP A 416 0.38 17.97 -4.64
CA TRP A 416 1.47 17.23 -4.04
C TRP A 416 2.24 16.53 -5.15
N VAL A 417 3.56 16.68 -5.18
CA VAL A 417 4.40 16.06 -6.20
C VAL A 417 5.42 15.17 -5.50
N GLY A 418 5.42 13.90 -5.85
CA GLY A 418 6.45 12.95 -5.43
C GLY A 418 7.31 12.53 -6.60
N SER A 419 8.62 12.57 -6.45
CA SER A 419 9.57 12.11 -7.44
C SER A 419 10.47 11.04 -6.83
N LEU A 420 10.53 9.88 -7.47
CA LEU A 420 11.39 8.75 -7.09
C LEU A 420 12.48 8.53 -8.11
N ASN A 421 13.64 8.15 -7.62
CA ASN A 421 14.83 7.87 -8.40
C ASN A 421 15.50 6.57 -7.93
N ASN A 422 16.15 5.84 -8.85
CA ASN A 422 16.87 4.62 -8.52
C ASN A 422 18.37 4.84 -8.32
N GLY A 423 19.19 3.80 -8.51
CA GLY A 423 20.61 3.73 -8.24
C GLY A 423 21.54 4.67 -9.04
N ALA A 424 21.01 5.67 -9.75
CA ALA A 424 21.81 6.67 -10.46
C ALA A 424 21.34 8.10 -10.12
N GLU A 425 22.25 9.04 -9.96
CA GLU A 425 21.92 10.45 -9.81
C GLU A 425 21.25 11.01 -11.08
N ARG A 426 20.26 11.89 -10.92
CA ARG A 426 19.58 12.55 -12.04
C ARG A 426 19.23 14.00 -11.72
N ASN A 427 19.32 14.84 -12.75
CA ASN A 427 18.74 16.16 -12.76
C ASN A 427 17.52 16.15 -13.69
N LEU A 428 16.33 16.38 -13.14
CA LEU A 428 15.07 16.40 -13.87
C LEU A 428 14.48 17.81 -13.86
N LYS A 429 13.85 18.20 -14.96
CA LYS A 429 13.15 19.48 -15.09
C LYS A 429 11.64 19.24 -15.03
N LEU A 430 11.04 19.64 -13.93
CA LEU A 430 9.60 19.54 -13.71
C LEU A 430 8.93 20.84 -14.15
N GLU A 431 8.18 20.78 -15.23
CA GLU A 431 7.28 21.82 -15.65
C GLU A 431 6.02 21.82 -14.79
N LEU A 432 5.56 23.00 -14.35
CA LEU A 432 4.37 23.14 -13.51
C LEU A 432 3.10 23.43 -14.31
N ASP A 433 3.04 23.05 -15.57
CA ASP A 433 1.94 23.29 -16.51
C ASP A 433 0.60 22.65 -16.11
N PHE A 434 0.63 21.66 -15.20
CA PHE A 434 -0.55 21.07 -14.59
C PHE A 434 -1.26 21.99 -13.58
N LEU A 435 -0.61 23.08 -13.12
CA LEU A 435 -1.25 24.09 -12.27
C LEU A 435 -2.24 24.95 -13.06
N SER A 436 -3.30 25.39 -12.42
CA SER A 436 -4.18 26.43 -12.96
C SER A 436 -3.47 27.79 -12.95
N GLU A 437 -4.04 28.79 -13.63
CA GLU A 437 -3.57 30.19 -13.54
C GLU A 437 -3.66 30.71 -12.10
N GLY A 438 -2.63 31.43 -11.67
CA GLY A 438 -2.53 32.04 -10.33
C GLY A 438 -1.17 31.83 -9.68
N ASP A 439 -1.05 32.36 -8.48
CA ASP A 439 0.15 32.30 -7.66
C ASP A 439 0.03 31.14 -6.65
N TYR A 440 1.14 30.45 -6.45
CA TYR A 440 1.24 29.34 -5.51
C TYR A 440 2.48 29.49 -4.63
N GLN A 441 2.44 28.85 -3.47
CA GLN A 441 3.60 28.61 -2.61
C GLN A 441 4.00 27.14 -2.70
N ALA A 442 5.21 26.86 -3.15
CA ALA A 442 5.79 25.52 -3.16
C ALA A 442 6.72 25.35 -1.95
N THR A 443 6.45 24.35 -1.13
CA THR A 443 7.40 23.80 -0.15
C THR A 443 8.04 22.59 -0.79
N ILE A 444 9.35 22.63 -0.94
CA ILE A 444 10.14 21.64 -1.69
C ILE A 444 11.08 20.94 -0.72
N TYR A 445 11.07 19.62 -0.72
CA TYR A 445 11.98 18.76 0.03
C TYR A 445 12.83 17.99 -0.98
N THR A 446 14.14 18.10 -0.87
CA THR A 446 15.11 17.42 -1.73
C THR A 446 16.18 16.75 -0.90
N ASP A 447 16.86 15.78 -1.47
CA ASP A 447 18.03 15.16 -0.85
C ASP A 447 19.11 16.21 -0.58
N ALA A 448 19.73 16.18 0.60
CA ALA A 448 20.83 17.05 0.95
C ALA A 448 22.14 16.62 0.25
N GLU A 449 23.13 17.50 0.17
CA GLU A 449 24.42 17.23 -0.51
C GLU A 449 25.17 16.03 0.08
N ASP A 450 25.00 15.76 1.39
CA ASP A 450 25.70 14.68 2.08
C ASP A 450 24.86 13.38 2.23
N VAL A 451 23.77 13.25 1.46
CA VAL A 451 22.80 12.15 1.56
C VAL A 451 23.42 10.76 1.31
N ASP A 452 24.49 10.68 0.53
CA ASP A 452 25.24 9.44 0.32
C ASP A 452 25.86 8.86 1.61
N ARG A 453 26.15 9.74 2.58
CA ARG A 453 26.68 9.36 3.90
C ARG A 453 25.60 9.27 4.95
N ASN A 454 24.59 10.15 4.86
CA ASN A 454 23.45 10.15 5.77
C ASN A 454 22.13 10.33 4.99
N PRO A 455 21.51 9.24 4.55
CA PRO A 455 20.28 9.29 3.74
C PRO A 455 19.07 9.87 4.48
N ASN A 456 19.22 10.22 5.76
CA ASN A 456 18.17 10.90 6.54
C ASN A 456 18.21 12.42 6.43
N HIS A 457 19.26 13.00 5.85
CA HIS A 457 19.35 14.43 5.63
C HIS A 457 18.55 14.86 4.40
N LEU A 458 17.91 16.01 4.53
CA LEU A 458 17.14 16.64 3.46
C LEU A 458 17.26 18.16 3.55
N ASP A 459 17.11 18.81 2.41
CA ASP A 459 16.95 20.25 2.28
C ASP A 459 15.49 20.63 2.13
N ARG A 460 15.09 21.74 2.73
CA ARG A 460 13.74 22.29 2.65
C ARG A 460 13.78 23.73 2.16
N GLN A 461 13.10 23.98 1.05
CA GLN A 461 12.96 25.31 0.46
C GLN A 461 11.49 25.71 0.34
N VAL A 462 11.20 27.02 0.50
CA VAL A 462 9.87 27.58 0.22
C VAL A 462 10.04 28.70 -0.78
N ARG A 463 9.25 28.66 -1.86
CA ARG A 463 9.27 29.71 -2.89
C ARG A 463 7.89 29.93 -3.52
N LYS A 464 7.68 31.11 -4.09
CA LYS A 464 6.51 31.37 -4.94
C LYS A 464 6.74 30.75 -6.32
N VAL A 465 5.68 30.20 -6.89
CA VAL A 465 5.69 29.58 -8.22
C VAL A 465 4.36 29.84 -8.94
N THR A 466 4.40 29.72 -10.24
CA THR A 466 3.24 29.76 -11.15
C THR A 466 3.29 28.56 -12.10
N ARG A 467 2.26 28.36 -12.90
CA ARG A 467 2.24 27.30 -13.91
C ARG A 467 3.32 27.42 -15.01
N LYS A 468 3.99 28.58 -15.11
CA LYS A 468 5.05 28.83 -16.10
C LYS A 468 6.44 28.48 -15.59
N ASP A 469 6.55 28.19 -14.31
CA ASP A 469 7.84 27.88 -13.70
C ASP A 469 8.26 26.43 -13.97
N ILE A 470 9.58 26.25 -14.02
CA ILE A 470 10.25 24.96 -14.09
C ILE A 470 11.00 24.77 -12.78
N ILE A 471 10.87 23.61 -12.18
CA ILE A 471 11.62 23.22 -10.99
C ILE A 471 12.68 22.20 -11.38
N GLU A 472 13.94 22.50 -11.07
CA GLU A 472 15.01 21.55 -11.20
C GLU A 472 15.01 20.63 -9.97
N LEU A 473 14.89 19.32 -10.21
CA LEU A 473 14.95 18.26 -9.21
C LEU A 473 16.27 17.54 -9.32
N ASN A 474 17.19 17.83 -8.40
CA ASN A 474 18.44 17.11 -8.26
C ASN A 474 18.18 15.89 -7.36
N LEU A 475 18.06 14.71 -7.96
CA LEU A 475 17.77 13.47 -7.27
C LEU A 475 19.05 12.68 -7.06
N ALA A 476 19.36 12.40 -5.81
CA ALA A 476 20.47 11.54 -5.45
C ALA A 476 20.24 10.08 -5.87
N LYS A 477 21.28 9.28 -5.80
CA LYS A 477 21.17 7.83 -5.92
C LYS A 477 20.21 7.28 -4.87
N ASP A 478 19.23 6.46 -5.29
CA ASP A 478 18.16 5.93 -4.43
C ASP A 478 17.36 7.02 -3.71
N GLY A 479 17.38 8.21 -4.29
CA GLY A 479 16.81 9.42 -3.72
C GLY A 479 15.43 9.80 -4.25
N GLY A 480 14.99 10.97 -3.83
CA GLY A 480 13.68 11.48 -4.24
C GLY A 480 13.51 12.97 -3.94
N ALA A 481 12.33 13.47 -4.28
CA ALA A 481 11.89 14.81 -3.92
C ALA A 481 10.39 14.83 -3.65
N LEU A 482 9.98 15.71 -2.74
CA LEU A 482 8.57 15.95 -2.47
C LEU A 482 8.28 17.45 -2.54
N LEU A 483 7.18 17.82 -3.22
CA LEU A 483 6.69 19.19 -3.24
C LEU A 483 5.25 19.24 -2.73
N HIS A 484 4.97 20.20 -1.85
CA HIS A 484 3.61 20.60 -1.51
C HIS A 484 3.37 22.01 -2.06
N ILE A 485 2.47 22.13 -3.01
CA ILE A 485 2.18 23.36 -3.75
C ILE A 485 0.77 23.84 -3.40
N ARG A 486 0.70 24.93 -2.65
CA ARG A 486 -0.56 25.51 -2.16
C ARG A 486 -0.90 26.76 -2.95
N ARG A 487 -2.16 26.92 -3.30
CA ARG A 487 -2.67 28.14 -3.92
C ARG A 487 -2.64 29.29 -2.90
N LEU A 488 -2.19 30.47 -3.35
CA LEU A 488 -2.14 31.71 -2.53
C LEU A 488 -3.44 32.51 -2.65
#